data_f69c27a666fb9eb11dd0b3ade84efdab
#
_entry.id   f69c27a666fb9eb11dd0b3ade84efdab
#
_cell.length_a   1.000
_cell.length_b   1.000
_cell.length_c   1.000
_cell.angle_alpha   90.00
_cell.angle_beta   90.00
_cell.angle_gamma   90.00
#
_symmetry.space_group_name_H-M   'P 1'
#
loop_
_entity.id
_entity.type
_entity.pdbx_description
1 polymer ?
#
loop_
_entity_poly.entity_id
_entity_poly.type
_entity_poly.pdbx_seq_one_letter_code
_entity_poly.pdbx_strand_id
1 'polypeptide(L)'
;MSATIPALIGQQFGAALEMLENAVNACPEDQWDRHSKFWYLAYHTTFWTDYYLSDTPMENDYRPPQPFTLSEFQDGELPPKIYTKAEVLAFLDHGRKRLQRQLTDNTADDLLQKRFTSEYKSFSLFELLLYSMRHVQHHTAQLNLLIRQGGNTPPDWVSRAKRP
;
A
#
# COMPACT_ATOMS: atom_id res chain seq x y z
N MET A 1 -7.02 -21.67 -19.55
CA MET A 1 -6.75 -20.31 -20.05
C MET A 1 -5.42 -19.83 -19.44
N SER A 2 -4.53 -19.26 -20.23
CA SER A 2 -3.27 -18.68 -19.73
C SER A 2 -3.58 -17.44 -18.88
N ALA A 3 -2.92 -17.27 -17.74
CA ALA A 3 -3.09 -16.09 -16.91
C ALA A 3 -2.53 -14.86 -17.62
N THR A 4 -3.27 -13.76 -17.61
CA THR A 4 -2.83 -12.48 -18.20
C THR A 4 -1.87 -11.74 -17.25
N ILE A 5 -1.03 -10.83 -17.77
CA ILE A 5 -0.13 -10.00 -16.96
C ILE A 5 -0.91 -9.23 -15.87
N PRO A 6 -2.04 -8.52 -16.18
CA PRO A 6 -2.82 -7.87 -15.14
C PRO A 6 -3.30 -8.84 -14.04
N ALA A 7 -3.75 -10.03 -14.41
CA ALA A 7 -4.20 -11.03 -13.43
C ALA A 7 -3.06 -11.52 -12.52
N LEU A 8 -1.86 -11.74 -13.06
CA LEU A 8 -0.69 -12.14 -12.29
C LEU A 8 -0.25 -11.03 -11.30
N ILE A 9 -0.22 -9.79 -11.77
CA ILE A 9 0.06 -8.64 -10.89
C ILE A 9 -0.99 -8.55 -9.79
N GLY A 10 -2.28 -8.65 -10.13
CA GLY A 10 -3.37 -8.61 -9.16
C GLY A 10 -3.23 -9.66 -8.08
N GLN A 11 -2.84 -10.89 -8.44
CA GLN A 11 -2.59 -11.97 -7.48
C GLN A 11 -1.42 -11.66 -6.54
N GLN A 12 -0.32 -11.13 -7.04
CA GLN A 12 0.87 -10.87 -6.23
C GLN A 12 0.78 -9.57 -5.44
N PHE A 13 0.33 -8.49 -6.06
CA PHE A 13 0.13 -7.23 -5.34
C PHE A 13 -1.01 -7.35 -4.33
N GLY A 14 -2.12 -8.01 -4.70
CA GLY A 14 -3.19 -8.32 -3.77
C GLY A 14 -2.71 -9.13 -2.56
N ALA A 15 -1.79 -10.10 -2.74
CA ALA A 15 -1.17 -10.84 -1.65
C ALA A 15 -0.35 -9.93 -0.72
N ALA A 16 0.42 -8.98 -1.28
CA ALA A 16 1.15 -7.99 -0.47
C ALA A 16 0.20 -7.10 0.35
N LEU A 17 -0.92 -6.65 -0.24
CA LEU A 17 -1.95 -5.88 0.48
C LEU A 17 -2.65 -6.72 1.56
N GLU A 18 -2.93 -7.98 1.30
CA GLU A 18 -3.51 -8.92 2.29
C GLU A 18 -2.53 -9.14 3.46
N MET A 19 -1.23 -9.25 3.19
CA MET A 19 -0.21 -9.33 4.24
C MET A 19 -0.15 -8.06 5.10
N LEU A 20 -0.26 -6.88 4.49
CA LEU A 20 -0.34 -5.60 5.22
C LEU A 20 -1.60 -5.54 6.10
N GLU A 21 -2.76 -5.91 5.54
CA GLU A 21 -4.03 -6.00 6.28
C GLU A 21 -3.91 -6.94 7.49
N ASN A 22 -3.32 -8.13 7.28
CA ASN A 22 -3.10 -9.10 8.33
C ASN A 22 -2.17 -8.56 9.43
N ALA A 23 -1.09 -7.84 9.07
CA ALA A 23 -0.18 -7.22 10.03
C ALA A 23 -0.87 -6.14 10.88
N VAL A 24 -1.69 -5.28 10.25
CA VAL A 24 -2.47 -4.25 10.95
C VAL A 24 -3.46 -4.90 11.94
N ASN A 25 -4.18 -5.93 11.50
CA ASN A 25 -5.13 -6.66 12.36
C ASN A 25 -4.43 -7.39 13.51
N ALA A 26 -3.26 -7.96 13.28
CA ALA A 26 -2.50 -8.72 14.29
C ALA A 26 -1.78 -7.84 15.32
N CYS A 27 -1.60 -6.54 15.05
CA CYS A 27 -0.98 -5.63 15.99
C CYS A 27 -1.83 -5.51 17.26
N PRO A 28 -1.31 -5.80 18.49
CA PRO A 28 -2.04 -5.55 19.73
C PRO A 28 -2.38 -4.06 19.90
N GLU A 29 -3.50 -3.76 20.54
CA GLU A 29 -3.94 -2.37 20.75
C GLU A 29 -2.92 -1.54 21.53
N ASP A 30 -2.28 -2.17 22.52
CA ASP A 30 -1.27 -1.52 23.34
C ASP A 30 0.07 -1.29 22.60
N GLN A 31 0.26 -1.86 21.42
CA GLN A 31 1.44 -1.65 20.57
C GLN A 31 1.19 -0.69 19.40
N TRP A 32 -0.08 -0.39 19.12
CA TRP A 32 -0.45 0.42 17.97
C TRP A 32 0.20 1.81 17.97
N ASP A 33 0.25 2.47 19.14
CA ASP A 33 0.80 3.82 19.32
C ASP A 33 2.00 3.86 20.29
N ARG A 34 2.81 2.81 20.30
CA ARG A 34 4.06 2.82 21.10
C ARG A 34 5.22 3.52 20.38
N HIS A 35 6.39 3.54 21.03
CA HIS A 35 7.63 4.14 20.51
C HIS A 35 8.01 3.71 19.11
N SER A 36 7.64 2.49 18.70
CA SER A 36 7.84 1.97 17.34
C SER A 36 6.97 2.66 16.29
N LYS A 37 5.96 3.42 16.71
CA LYS A 37 4.99 4.08 15.80
C LYS A 37 4.41 3.12 14.76
N PHE A 38 3.96 1.96 15.19
CA PHE A 38 3.37 0.95 14.29
C PHE A 38 2.28 1.57 13.41
N TRP A 39 1.39 2.38 14.02
CA TRP A 39 0.33 3.09 13.31
C TRP A 39 0.84 3.96 12.17
N TYR A 40 1.95 4.67 12.42
CA TYR A 40 2.53 5.57 11.42
C TYR A 40 3.08 4.80 10.23
N LEU A 41 3.82 3.71 10.48
CA LEU A 41 4.36 2.88 9.41
C LEU A 41 3.25 2.22 8.58
N ALA A 42 2.17 1.76 9.22
CA ALA A 42 0.99 1.23 8.53
C ALA A 42 0.28 2.30 7.69
N TYR A 43 0.08 3.50 8.25
CA TYR A 43 -0.46 4.66 7.53
C TYR A 43 0.44 5.07 6.35
N HIS A 44 1.73 5.27 6.59
CA HIS A 44 2.73 5.61 5.56
C HIS A 44 2.67 4.64 4.38
N THR A 45 2.69 3.36 4.68
CA THR A 45 2.61 2.32 3.64
C THR A 45 1.32 2.44 2.82
N THR A 46 0.20 2.65 3.50
CA THR A 46 -1.11 2.76 2.87
C THR A 46 -1.23 4.05 2.04
N PHE A 47 -0.74 5.18 2.57
CA PHE A 47 -0.74 6.47 1.87
C PHE A 47 0.01 6.40 0.54
N TRP A 48 1.25 5.92 0.55
CA TRP A 48 2.05 5.81 -0.68
C TRP A 48 1.49 4.77 -1.64
N THR A 49 0.86 3.71 -1.14
CA THR A 49 0.14 2.75 -1.98
C THR A 49 -1.02 3.43 -2.72
N ASP A 50 -1.87 4.16 -2.01
CA ASP A 50 -3.01 4.86 -2.61
C ASP A 50 -2.57 5.94 -3.59
N TYR A 51 -1.49 6.68 -3.25
CA TYR A 51 -0.90 7.69 -4.12
C TYR A 51 -0.41 7.11 -5.45
N TYR A 52 0.40 6.05 -5.41
CA TYR A 52 0.94 5.43 -6.63
C TYR A 52 -0.12 4.69 -7.45
N LEU A 53 -1.24 4.32 -6.86
CA LEU A 53 -2.38 3.71 -7.54
C LEU A 53 -3.45 4.72 -7.96
N SER A 54 -3.25 6.02 -7.72
CA SER A 54 -4.16 7.07 -8.16
C SER A 54 -4.21 7.19 -9.69
N ASP A 55 -5.18 7.91 -10.20
CA ASP A 55 -5.36 8.08 -11.65
C ASP A 55 -4.24 8.96 -12.24
N THR A 56 -3.68 9.87 -11.43
CA THR A 56 -2.60 10.80 -11.77
C THR A 56 -1.42 10.67 -10.78
N PRO A 57 -0.78 9.49 -10.69
CA PRO A 57 0.35 9.31 -9.80
C PRO A 57 1.51 10.24 -10.23
N MET A 58 2.22 10.77 -9.24
CA MET A 58 3.32 11.74 -9.42
C MET A 58 2.90 13.16 -9.85
N GLU A 59 1.60 13.45 -9.93
CA GLU A 59 1.08 14.80 -10.13
C GLU A 59 0.70 15.47 -8.80
N ASN A 60 0.55 16.79 -8.81
CA ASN A 60 0.32 17.57 -7.59
C ASN A 60 -1.16 17.67 -7.17
N ASP A 61 -2.06 16.99 -7.87
CA ASP A 61 -3.50 17.04 -7.64
C ASP A 61 -4.02 15.91 -6.75
N TYR A 62 -3.15 14.97 -6.32
CA TYR A 62 -3.54 13.89 -5.45
C TYR A 62 -4.20 14.38 -4.16
N ARG A 63 -5.28 13.72 -3.78
CA ARG A 63 -6.00 13.93 -2.52
C ARG A 63 -6.30 12.57 -1.89
N PRO A 64 -5.82 12.32 -0.66
CA PRO A 64 -6.20 11.12 0.07
C PRO A 64 -7.67 11.19 0.50
N PRO A 65 -8.33 10.06 0.75
CA PRO A 65 -9.68 10.06 1.33
C PRO A 65 -9.67 10.66 2.74
N GLN A 66 -10.79 11.26 3.16
CA GLN A 66 -10.93 11.74 4.53
C GLN A 66 -10.87 10.56 5.53
N PRO A 67 -10.23 10.71 6.69
CA PRO A 67 -9.68 11.95 7.30
C PRO A 67 -8.18 12.19 7.04
N PHE A 68 -7.56 11.51 6.07
CA PHE A 68 -6.13 11.57 5.82
C PHE A 68 -5.71 12.90 5.18
N THR A 69 -4.46 13.32 5.47
CA THR A 69 -3.88 14.59 5.03
C THR A 69 -2.70 14.37 4.10
N LEU A 70 -2.16 15.46 3.56
CA LEU A 70 -0.96 15.44 2.70
C LEU A 70 0.35 15.56 3.50
N SER A 71 0.36 15.27 4.80
CA SER A 71 1.55 15.36 5.66
C SER A 71 2.74 14.54 5.16
N GLU A 72 2.49 13.43 4.46
CA GLU A 72 3.55 12.60 3.86
C GLU A 72 4.37 13.31 2.77
N PHE A 73 3.85 14.40 2.21
CA PHE A 73 4.59 15.24 1.25
C PHE A 73 5.40 16.34 1.91
N GLN A 74 5.33 16.48 3.23
CA GLN A 74 6.01 17.52 3.99
C GLN A 74 7.09 16.86 4.86
N ASP A 75 8.35 17.14 4.56
CA ASP A 75 9.49 16.55 5.26
C ASP A 75 9.43 16.81 6.78
N GLY A 76 9.44 15.72 7.55
CA GLY A 76 9.46 15.77 9.02
C GLY A 76 8.10 16.04 9.67
N GLU A 77 7.02 16.21 8.92
CA GLU A 77 5.70 16.38 9.49
C GLU A 77 5.00 15.04 9.75
N LEU A 78 4.50 14.88 10.95
CA LEU A 78 3.61 13.77 11.28
C LEU A 78 2.16 14.16 10.98
N PRO A 79 1.28 13.18 10.70
CA PRO A 79 -0.16 13.43 10.62
C PRO A 79 -0.68 14.14 11.87
N PRO A 80 -1.74 14.97 11.76
CA PRO A 80 -2.26 15.79 12.86
C PRO A 80 -2.87 14.96 14.00
N LYS A 81 -3.10 13.67 13.78
CA LYS A 81 -3.61 12.72 14.77
C LYS A 81 -3.06 11.32 14.52
N ILE A 82 -3.14 10.49 15.53
CA ILE A 82 -2.94 9.05 15.41
C ILE A 82 -4.18 8.46 14.73
N TYR A 83 -3.99 7.83 13.58
CA TYR A 83 -5.07 7.13 12.90
C TYR A 83 -5.33 5.78 13.57
N THR A 84 -6.61 5.42 13.71
CA THR A 84 -7.02 4.13 14.25
C THR A 84 -6.77 3.01 13.22
N LYS A 85 -6.71 1.76 13.69
CA LYS A 85 -6.65 0.59 12.79
C LYS A 85 -7.78 0.59 11.77
N ALA A 86 -9.01 0.89 12.21
CA ALA A 86 -10.18 0.92 11.34
C ALA A 86 -10.03 1.98 10.22
N GLU A 87 -9.50 3.16 10.54
CA GLU A 87 -9.21 4.19 9.53
C GLU A 87 -8.15 3.71 8.54
N VAL A 88 -7.02 3.16 9.02
CA VAL A 88 -5.95 2.65 8.15
C VAL A 88 -6.46 1.50 7.26
N LEU A 89 -7.24 0.58 7.79
CA LEU A 89 -7.84 -0.51 7.02
C LEU A 89 -8.82 -0.01 5.95
N ALA A 90 -9.63 1.00 6.27
CA ALA A 90 -10.52 1.64 5.30
C ALA A 90 -9.73 2.32 4.17
N PHE A 91 -8.60 2.95 4.50
CA PHE A 91 -7.72 3.55 3.51
C PHE A 91 -7.04 2.48 2.65
N LEU A 92 -6.62 1.38 3.24
CA LEU A 92 -6.06 0.24 2.50
C LEU A 92 -7.07 -0.36 1.51
N ASP A 93 -8.34 -0.48 1.92
CA ASP A 93 -9.41 -0.93 1.03
C ASP A 93 -9.64 0.06 -0.14
N HIS A 94 -9.50 1.36 0.10
CA HIS A 94 -9.54 2.37 -0.96
C HIS A 94 -8.40 2.16 -1.97
N GLY A 95 -7.17 1.95 -1.50
CA GLY A 95 -6.02 1.62 -2.35
C GLY A 95 -6.21 0.30 -3.13
N ARG A 96 -6.81 -0.72 -2.50
CA ARG A 96 -7.16 -1.99 -3.15
C ARG A 96 -8.13 -1.79 -4.32
N LYS A 97 -9.15 -0.96 -4.13
CA LYS A 97 -10.10 -0.62 -5.21
C LYS A 97 -9.41 0.12 -6.36
N ARG A 98 -8.44 1.00 -6.05
CA ARG A 98 -7.61 1.64 -7.09
C ARG A 98 -6.79 0.62 -7.87
N LEU A 99 -6.11 -0.31 -7.19
CA LEU A 99 -5.38 -1.39 -7.85
C LEU A 99 -6.29 -2.18 -8.80
N GLN A 100 -7.47 -2.57 -8.32
CA GLN A 100 -8.43 -3.31 -9.13
C GLN A 100 -8.83 -2.53 -10.40
N ARG A 101 -9.10 -1.22 -10.28
CA ARG A 101 -9.39 -0.36 -11.44
C ARG A 101 -8.21 -0.31 -12.41
N GLN A 102 -6.99 -0.07 -11.93
CA GLN A 102 -5.78 -0.04 -12.77
C GLN A 102 -5.61 -1.34 -13.56
N LEU A 103 -5.92 -2.48 -12.97
CA LEU A 103 -5.79 -3.79 -13.63
C LEU A 103 -6.96 -4.14 -14.55
N THR A 104 -8.16 -3.58 -14.30
CA THR A 104 -9.34 -3.79 -15.13
C THR A 104 -9.35 -2.88 -16.36
N ASP A 105 -8.94 -1.63 -16.19
CA ASP A 105 -9.04 -0.57 -17.20
C ASP A 105 -7.83 -0.54 -18.14
N ASN A 106 -6.78 -1.34 -17.86
CA ASN A 106 -5.57 -1.36 -18.67
C ASN A 106 -5.27 -2.76 -19.20
N THR A 107 -4.98 -2.81 -20.49
CA THR A 107 -4.44 -4.01 -21.15
C THR A 107 -2.98 -4.27 -20.77
N ALA A 108 -2.43 -5.42 -21.16
CA ALA A 108 -1.00 -5.69 -20.96
C ALA A 108 -0.10 -4.67 -21.68
N ASP A 109 -0.51 -4.20 -22.86
CA ASP A 109 0.20 -3.17 -23.60
C ASP A 109 0.10 -1.81 -22.93
N ASP A 110 -1.08 -1.42 -22.39
CA ASP A 110 -1.24 -0.19 -21.61
C ASP A 110 -0.31 -0.17 -20.40
N LEU A 111 -0.18 -1.28 -19.69
CA LEU A 111 0.73 -1.39 -18.55
C LEU A 111 2.18 -1.08 -18.92
N LEU A 112 2.61 -1.44 -20.13
CA LEU A 112 3.97 -1.19 -20.60
C LEU A 112 4.15 0.20 -21.20
N GLN A 113 3.12 0.75 -21.85
CA GLN A 113 3.22 2.00 -22.64
C GLN A 113 2.85 3.25 -21.83
N LYS A 114 1.88 3.18 -20.93
CA LYS A 114 1.52 4.32 -20.07
C LYS A 114 2.68 4.69 -19.17
N ARG A 115 3.09 5.96 -19.20
CA ARG A 115 4.21 6.45 -18.40
C ARG A 115 3.77 7.57 -17.45
N PHE A 116 4.36 7.51 -16.26
CA PHE A 116 4.22 8.52 -15.22
C PHE A 116 5.59 9.09 -14.91
N THR A 117 5.71 10.41 -14.94
CA THR A 117 6.99 11.10 -14.81
C THR A 117 6.88 12.20 -13.78
N SER A 118 7.84 12.21 -12.86
CA SER A 118 8.11 13.33 -11.95
C SER A 118 9.50 13.89 -12.24
N GLU A 119 9.93 14.89 -11.48
CA GLU A 119 11.29 15.42 -11.56
C GLU A 119 12.39 14.34 -11.38
N TYR A 120 12.11 13.32 -10.56
CA TYR A 120 13.10 12.31 -10.15
C TYR A 120 12.83 10.91 -10.71
N LYS A 121 11.66 10.64 -11.24
CA LYS A 121 11.26 9.27 -11.64
C LYS A 121 10.47 9.29 -12.94
N SER A 122 10.71 8.29 -13.78
CA SER A 122 9.89 8.02 -14.95
C SER A 122 9.65 6.52 -15.05
N PHE A 123 8.43 6.09 -14.76
CA PHE A 123 8.02 4.69 -14.75
C PHE A 123 6.94 4.40 -15.78
N SER A 124 6.96 3.20 -16.39
CA SER A 124 5.74 2.65 -16.97
C SER A 124 4.72 2.32 -15.85
N LEU A 125 3.45 2.17 -16.18
CA LEU A 125 2.46 1.72 -15.19
C LEU A 125 2.85 0.36 -14.60
N PHE A 126 3.39 -0.54 -15.41
CA PHE A 126 3.90 -1.83 -14.94
C PHE A 126 5.00 -1.67 -13.88
N GLU A 127 6.02 -0.85 -14.17
CA GLU A 127 7.11 -0.58 -13.20
C GLU A 127 6.57 0.08 -11.94
N LEU A 128 5.60 0.99 -12.05
CA LEU A 128 5.00 1.68 -10.92
C LEU A 128 4.23 0.70 -10.02
N LEU A 129 3.49 -0.26 -10.61
CA LEU A 129 2.82 -1.31 -9.85
C LEU A 129 3.82 -2.21 -9.11
N LEU A 130 4.92 -2.60 -9.76
CA LEU A 130 5.99 -3.37 -9.10
C LEU A 130 6.68 -2.57 -8.00
N TYR A 131 6.96 -1.29 -8.25
CA TYR A 131 7.57 -0.39 -7.27
C TYR A 131 6.68 -0.25 -6.03
N SER A 132 5.39 0.01 -6.22
CA SER A 132 4.43 0.14 -5.12
C SER A 132 4.26 -1.18 -4.35
N MET A 133 4.16 -2.31 -5.05
CA MET A 133 4.10 -3.64 -4.42
C MET A 133 5.34 -3.92 -3.54
N ARG A 134 6.55 -3.58 -4.03
CA ARG A 134 7.78 -3.73 -3.25
C ARG A 134 7.80 -2.85 -2.01
N HIS A 135 7.28 -1.62 -2.11
CA HIS A 135 7.14 -0.71 -0.98
C HIS A 135 6.21 -1.30 0.10
N VAL A 136 5.03 -1.80 -0.31
CA VAL A 136 4.12 -2.51 0.60
C VAL A 136 4.82 -3.69 1.27
N GLN A 137 5.48 -4.54 0.51
CA GLN A 137 6.15 -5.73 1.05
C GLN A 137 7.28 -5.39 2.01
N HIS A 138 8.07 -4.35 1.69
CA HIS A 138 9.15 -3.85 2.54
C HIS A 138 8.64 -3.42 3.93
N HIS A 139 7.63 -2.57 3.96
CA HIS A 139 7.09 -2.06 5.22
C HIS A 139 6.26 -3.09 5.98
N THR A 140 5.57 -3.98 5.28
CA THR A 140 4.87 -5.10 5.92
C THR A 140 5.85 -6.02 6.66
N ALA A 141 7.03 -6.25 6.10
CA ALA A 141 8.07 -7.03 6.78
C ALA A 141 8.57 -6.32 8.06
N GLN A 142 8.69 -4.99 8.03
CA GLN A 142 9.02 -4.19 9.23
C GLN A 142 7.91 -4.27 10.29
N LEU A 143 6.63 -4.16 9.90
CA LEU A 143 5.50 -4.32 10.80
C LEU A 143 5.48 -5.70 11.45
N ASN A 144 5.72 -6.76 10.69
CA ASN A 144 5.81 -8.13 11.21
C ASN A 144 7.00 -8.30 12.17
N LEU A 145 8.13 -7.62 11.92
CA LEU A 145 9.25 -7.57 12.84
C LEU A 145 8.87 -6.90 14.17
N LEU A 146 8.15 -5.77 14.13
CA LEU A 146 7.66 -5.06 15.32
C LEU A 146 6.70 -5.94 16.14
N ILE A 147 5.78 -6.66 15.51
CA ILE A 147 4.90 -7.63 16.18
C ILE A 147 5.73 -8.67 16.94
N ARG A 148 6.76 -9.24 16.29
CA ARG A 148 7.64 -10.24 16.90
C ARG A 148 8.47 -9.67 18.05
N GLN A 149 9.03 -8.48 17.89
CA GLN A 149 9.78 -7.79 18.95
C GLN A 149 8.90 -7.45 20.17
N GLY A 150 7.60 -7.23 19.94
CA GLY A 150 6.60 -7.06 20.97
C GLY A 150 6.17 -8.36 21.67
N GLY A 151 6.79 -9.51 21.33
CA GLY A 151 6.47 -10.80 21.94
C GLY A 151 5.26 -11.50 21.34
N ASN A 152 4.78 -11.07 20.18
CA ASN A 152 3.61 -11.64 19.51
C ASN A 152 4.02 -12.42 18.25
N THR A 153 3.11 -13.26 17.75
CA THR A 153 3.32 -14.03 16.52
C THR A 153 2.83 -13.22 15.32
N PRO A 154 3.71 -12.88 14.36
CA PRO A 154 3.28 -12.21 13.14
C PRO A 154 2.43 -13.15 12.28
N PRO A 155 1.56 -12.59 11.39
CA PRO A 155 0.78 -13.39 10.45
C PRO A 155 1.64 -14.22 9.50
N ASP A 156 1.04 -15.30 9.01
CA ASP A 156 1.64 -16.18 8.01
C ASP A 156 1.81 -15.48 6.64
N TRP A 157 2.70 -16.04 5.84
CA TRP A 157 2.91 -15.63 4.47
C TRP A 157 1.68 -15.88 3.59
N VAL A 158 1.32 -14.90 2.77
CA VAL A 158 0.29 -15.02 1.74
C VAL A 158 0.96 -15.21 0.38
N SER A 159 0.92 -16.40 -0.16
CA SER A 159 1.57 -16.72 -1.45
C SER A 159 0.82 -16.17 -2.67
N ARG A 160 -0.47 -15.95 -2.55
CA ARG A 160 -1.37 -15.47 -3.60
C ARG A 160 -2.63 -14.87 -2.97
N ALA A 161 -3.11 -13.75 -3.48
CA ALA A 161 -4.32 -13.11 -2.96
C ALA A 161 -5.53 -14.04 -3.06
N LYS A 162 -6.36 -14.03 -2.01
CA LYS A 162 -7.67 -14.71 -2.02
C LYS A 162 -8.72 -13.90 -2.79
N ARG A 163 -8.51 -12.58 -2.86
CA ARG A 163 -9.33 -11.62 -3.62
C ARG A 163 -8.39 -10.83 -4.52
N PRO A 164 -8.58 -10.91 -5.84
CA PRO A 164 -7.82 -10.09 -6.79
C PRO A 164 -8.21 -8.62 -6.66
#